data_7364cf6fe78df2294f1bf812bda305f3
#
_entry.id   7364cf6fe78df2294f1bf812bda305f3
#
_cell.length_a   1.000
_cell.length_b   1.000
_cell.length_c   1.000
_cell.angle_alpha   90.00
_cell.angle_beta   90.00
_cell.angle_gamma   90.00
#
_symmetry.space_group_name_H-M   'P 1'
#
loop_
_entity.id
_entity.type
_entity.pdbx_description
1 polymer ?
#
loop_
_entity_poly.entity_id
_entity_poly.type
_entity_poly.pdbx_seq_one_letter_code
_entity_poly.pdbx_strand_id
1 'polypeptide(L)'
;MKASIKDFEIMAPVGSRESLAAAIQAGADSIYFGIESLNMRARSASTFTVNDLREIAQICDKHGIKSYLTINTIIYDEDIALMRAIVDAAKEAGISAVIAADVAVMAYCCEVGQEVHLSTQLNISNAGALKFYARFADVVVLARELNLKQVRVIYDTIQKEQIKGPNGELVRIEMFCHGALCMAVSGKCYLSLHEMNASANRGACMQICRRAYDVKDKESDIELEVDNKYIMSPKDLKTIHFMDEMIEAGVRVFKIEGRARGPEYVRTVVECYKEAICSYLEGTFTEEKKQAWDERLKTVFNRGFWNGYYLGQRLGEWSKNYGSEATERKVYVLSLIHISEPTRRS
;
A
#
# COMPACT_ATOMS: atom_id res chain seq x y z
N MET A 1 -4.41 1.85 29.60
CA MET A 1 -5.77 1.94 29.02
C MET A 1 -5.96 0.78 28.06
N LYS A 2 -7.16 0.16 28.02
CA LYS A 2 -7.47 -0.84 26.99
C LYS A 2 -7.53 -0.12 25.64
N ALA A 3 -6.87 -0.66 24.61
CA ALA A 3 -6.92 -0.11 23.25
C ALA A 3 -8.37 -0.06 22.75
N SER A 4 -8.72 0.98 22.05
CA SER A 4 -10.03 1.18 21.41
C SER A 4 -9.92 1.10 19.88
N ILE A 5 -11.02 0.95 19.17
CA ILE A 5 -11.01 0.92 17.71
C ILE A 5 -10.42 2.21 17.10
N LYS A 6 -10.55 3.33 17.80
CA LYS A 6 -10.02 4.65 17.37
C LYS A 6 -8.49 4.73 17.39
N ASP A 7 -7.81 3.80 18.08
CA ASP A 7 -6.35 3.74 18.10
C ASP A 7 -5.79 3.09 16.84
N PHE A 8 -6.65 2.48 16.02
CA PHE A 8 -6.28 1.76 14.81
C PHE A 8 -6.87 2.41 13.57
N GLU A 9 -6.15 2.29 12.47
CA GLU A 9 -6.52 2.88 11.19
C GLU A 9 -6.33 1.86 10.07
N ILE A 10 -7.40 1.54 9.34
CA ILE A 10 -7.35 0.79 8.09
C ILE A 10 -7.26 1.78 6.94
N MET A 11 -6.12 1.77 6.25
CA MET A 11 -5.84 2.63 5.11
C MET A 11 -6.11 1.90 3.80
N ALA A 12 -7.18 2.28 3.11
CA ALA A 12 -7.63 1.67 1.87
C ALA A 12 -6.98 2.27 0.62
N PRO A 13 -6.61 1.44 -0.38
CA PRO A 13 -6.10 1.91 -1.65
C PRO A 13 -7.24 2.39 -2.56
N VAL A 14 -7.12 3.59 -3.13
CA VAL A 14 -8.12 4.14 -4.04
C VAL A 14 -7.45 4.57 -5.35
N GLY A 15 -7.92 3.98 -6.45
CA GLY A 15 -7.46 4.28 -7.81
C GLY A 15 -8.57 4.78 -8.73
N SER A 16 -9.84 4.75 -8.28
CA SER A 16 -11.00 5.21 -9.03
C SER A 16 -12.12 5.68 -8.09
N ARG A 17 -13.16 6.32 -8.64
CA ARG A 17 -14.34 6.76 -7.87
C ARG A 17 -15.11 5.57 -7.29
N GLU A 18 -15.18 4.46 -8.01
CA GLU A 18 -15.82 3.21 -7.55
C GLU A 18 -15.04 2.60 -6.37
N SER A 19 -13.71 2.63 -6.43
CA SER A 19 -12.86 2.19 -5.30
C SER A 19 -13.00 3.10 -4.09
N LEU A 20 -13.18 4.41 -4.28
CA LEU A 20 -13.46 5.36 -3.21
C LEU A 20 -14.80 5.02 -2.52
N ALA A 21 -15.85 4.83 -3.30
CA ALA A 21 -17.16 4.46 -2.78
C ALA A 21 -17.12 3.11 -2.03
N ALA A 22 -16.39 2.13 -2.56
CA ALA A 22 -16.20 0.83 -1.92
C ALA A 22 -15.45 0.93 -0.59
N ALA A 23 -14.38 1.75 -0.51
CA ALA A 23 -13.62 1.97 0.72
C ALA A 23 -14.50 2.61 1.82
N ILE A 24 -15.31 3.60 1.45
CA ILE A 24 -16.25 4.26 2.37
C ILE A 24 -17.28 3.25 2.90
N GLN A 25 -17.91 2.48 2.00
CA GLN A 25 -18.93 1.49 2.38
C GLN A 25 -18.37 0.38 3.26
N ALA A 26 -17.12 -0.01 3.05
CA ALA A 26 -16.43 -1.03 3.83
C ALA A 26 -15.97 -0.53 5.21
N GLY A 27 -16.09 0.77 5.50
CA GLY A 27 -15.69 1.37 6.78
C GLY A 27 -14.20 1.59 6.94
N ALA A 28 -13.48 1.92 5.86
CA ALA A 28 -12.10 2.36 5.94
C ALA A 28 -11.99 3.63 6.82
N ASP A 29 -10.90 3.76 7.56
CA ASP A 29 -10.62 4.94 8.39
C ASP A 29 -9.90 6.03 7.60
N SER A 30 -9.17 5.61 6.58
CA SER A 30 -8.48 6.50 5.64
C SER A 30 -8.37 5.88 4.26
N ILE A 31 -8.14 6.73 3.27
CA ILE A 31 -7.83 6.33 1.90
C ILE A 31 -6.49 6.91 1.48
N TYR A 32 -5.79 6.22 0.59
CA TYR A 32 -4.65 6.82 -0.11
C TYR A 32 -4.79 6.65 -1.62
N PHE A 33 -4.44 7.69 -2.34
CA PHE A 33 -4.58 7.77 -3.79
C PHE A 33 -3.44 8.56 -4.43
N GLY A 34 -3.34 8.53 -5.76
CA GLY A 34 -2.41 9.34 -6.53
C GLY A 34 -3.14 10.07 -7.64
N ILE A 35 -2.53 11.13 -8.10
CA ILE A 35 -2.93 11.83 -9.33
C ILE A 35 -2.01 11.44 -10.49
N GLU A 36 -2.16 12.05 -11.65
CA GLU A 36 -1.45 11.72 -12.90
C GLU A 36 0.08 11.77 -12.82
N SER A 37 0.66 12.41 -11.80
CA SER A 37 2.12 12.60 -11.69
C SER A 37 2.67 12.38 -10.30
N LEU A 38 4.00 12.33 -10.18
CA LEU A 38 4.80 12.29 -8.95
C LEU A 38 4.42 11.19 -7.95
N ASN A 39 3.83 10.09 -8.39
CA ASN A 39 3.54 8.94 -7.54
C ASN A 39 3.95 7.61 -8.19
N MET A 40 4.20 6.60 -7.37
CA MET A 40 4.73 5.28 -7.77
C MET A 40 3.80 4.47 -8.69
N ARG A 41 2.57 4.93 -8.92
CA ARG A 41 1.56 4.30 -9.78
C ARG A 41 1.05 5.22 -10.89
N ALA A 42 1.75 6.33 -11.16
CA ALA A 42 1.34 7.32 -12.15
C ALA A 42 0.96 6.72 -13.52
N ARG A 43 1.65 5.65 -13.95
CA ARG A 43 1.36 4.95 -15.22
C ARG A 43 0.32 3.83 -15.12
N SER A 44 -0.10 3.41 -13.95
CA SER A 44 -0.90 2.18 -13.82
C SER A 44 -2.23 2.31 -13.08
N ALA A 45 -2.45 3.40 -12.32
CA ALA A 45 -3.61 3.53 -11.45
C ALA A 45 -3.97 4.99 -11.13
N SER A 46 -3.75 5.92 -12.05
CA SER A 46 -4.10 7.31 -11.83
C SER A 46 -5.27 7.68 -12.73
N THR A 47 -6.48 7.66 -12.16
CA THR A 47 -7.69 8.18 -12.79
C THR A 47 -8.03 9.59 -12.29
N PHE A 48 -7.34 10.05 -11.23
CA PHE A 48 -7.54 11.34 -10.61
C PHE A 48 -6.53 12.38 -11.10
N THR A 49 -6.96 13.63 -11.10
CA THR A 49 -6.19 14.82 -11.42
C THR A 49 -6.13 15.77 -10.25
N VAL A 50 -5.36 16.84 -10.34
CA VAL A 50 -5.34 17.92 -9.33
C VAL A 50 -6.75 18.51 -9.11
N ASN A 51 -7.58 18.56 -10.16
CA ASN A 51 -8.94 19.11 -10.10
C ASN A 51 -9.89 18.25 -9.21
N ASP A 52 -9.60 16.97 -9.05
CA ASP A 52 -10.44 16.05 -8.24
C ASP A 52 -10.14 16.17 -6.74
N LEU A 53 -9.04 16.80 -6.32
CA LEU A 53 -8.59 16.85 -4.91
C LEU A 53 -9.67 17.38 -3.97
N ARG A 54 -10.30 18.49 -4.34
CA ARG A 54 -11.35 19.14 -3.51
C ARG A 54 -12.57 18.24 -3.34
N GLU A 55 -13.03 17.61 -4.41
CA GLU A 55 -14.16 16.68 -4.36
C GLU A 55 -13.85 15.47 -3.47
N ILE A 56 -12.66 14.88 -3.63
CA ILE A 56 -12.22 13.73 -2.81
C ILE A 56 -12.15 14.12 -1.34
N ALA A 57 -11.53 15.26 -1.01
CA ALA A 57 -11.43 15.75 0.35
C ALA A 57 -12.80 15.96 0.99
N GLN A 58 -13.74 16.61 0.28
CA GLN A 58 -15.10 16.84 0.75
C GLN A 58 -15.89 15.54 0.97
N ILE A 59 -15.75 14.58 0.07
CA ILE A 59 -16.38 13.25 0.24
C ILE A 59 -15.83 12.57 1.48
N CYS A 60 -14.51 12.57 1.67
CA CYS A 60 -13.85 11.97 2.83
C CYS A 60 -14.29 12.63 4.13
N ASP A 61 -14.26 13.96 4.19
CA ASP A 61 -14.68 14.75 5.35
C ASP A 61 -16.13 14.47 5.75
N LYS A 62 -17.05 14.46 4.78
CA LYS A 62 -18.48 14.11 4.98
C LYS A 62 -18.68 12.75 5.64
N HIS A 63 -17.78 11.81 5.40
CA HIS A 63 -17.83 10.45 5.95
C HIS A 63 -16.88 10.23 7.15
N GLY A 64 -16.19 11.27 7.61
CA GLY A 64 -15.22 11.18 8.71
C GLY A 64 -14.00 10.32 8.39
N ILE A 65 -13.60 10.25 7.12
CA ILE A 65 -12.48 9.46 6.60
C ILE A 65 -11.33 10.39 6.23
N LYS A 66 -10.10 10.04 6.58
CA LYS A 66 -8.92 10.81 6.18
C LYS A 66 -8.53 10.52 4.73
N SER A 67 -8.03 11.54 4.05
CA SER A 67 -7.57 11.45 2.66
C SER A 67 -6.06 11.70 2.57
N TYR A 68 -5.31 10.80 1.91
CA TYR A 68 -3.86 10.90 1.78
C TYR A 68 -3.43 10.88 0.32
N LEU A 69 -2.79 11.97 -0.11
CA LEU A 69 -2.25 12.09 -1.47
C LEU A 69 -0.83 11.54 -1.53
N THR A 70 -0.54 10.66 -2.47
CA THR A 70 0.82 10.16 -2.67
C THR A 70 1.64 11.07 -3.58
N ILE A 71 2.73 11.63 -3.05
CA ILE A 71 3.81 12.32 -3.77
C ILE A 71 5.11 11.61 -3.36
N ASN A 72 5.24 10.35 -3.77
CA ASN A 72 6.25 9.44 -3.21
C ASN A 72 7.25 8.89 -4.24
N THR A 73 7.43 9.58 -5.35
CA THR A 73 8.54 9.37 -6.29
C THR A 73 9.78 10.15 -5.84
N ILE A 74 10.93 9.84 -6.42
CA ILE A 74 12.11 10.72 -6.38
C ILE A 74 11.80 11.98 -7.18
N ILE A 75 12.18 13.14 -6.67
CA ILE A 75 11.96 14.46 -7.27
C ILE A 75 13.29 14.94 -7.89
N TYR A 76 13.24 15.40 -9.14
CA TYR A 76 14.33 16.06 -9.81
C TYR A 76 14.12 17.57 -9.78
N ASP A 77 15.17 18.36 -10.06
CA ASP A 77 15.05 19.83 -10.03
C ASP A 77 13.96 20.36 -10.96
N GLU A 78 13.74 19.71 -12.10
CA GLU A 78 12.68 20.03 -13.05
C GLU A 78 11.25 19.79 -12.52
N ASP A 79 11.10 18.94 -11.50
CA ASP A 79 9.81 18.61 -10.89
C ASP A 79 9.43 19.56 -9.74
N ILE A 80 10.37 20.34 -9.21
CA ILE A 80 10.18 21.14 -7.98
C ILE A 80 8.99 22.07 -8.09
N ALA A 81 8.85 22.78 -9.22
CA ALA A 81 7.73 23.70 -9.41
C ALA A 81 6.37 22.96 -9.42
N LEU A 82 6.29 21.83 -10.11
CA LEU A 82 5.10 20.99 -10.16
C LEU A 82 4.78 20.37 -8.79
N MET A 83 5.80 19.89 -8.08
CA MET A 83 5.67 19.32 -6.74
C MET A 83 5.07 20.35 -5.77
N ARG A 84 5.57 21.56 -5.75
CA ARG A 84 5.05 22.65 -4.92
C ARG A 84 3.60 22.97 -5.25
N ALA A 85 3.27 23.13 -6.54
CA ALA A 85 1.90 23.39 -6.97
C ALA A 85 0.92 22.29 -6.54
N ILE A 86 1.33 21.01 -6.58
CA ILE A 86 0.50 19.87 -6.14
C ILE A 86 0.31 19.90 -4.62
N VAL A 87 1.36 20.17 -3.84
CA VAL A 87 1.27 20.27 -2.37
C VAL A 87 0.34 21.43 -1.97
N ASP A 88 0.48 22.58 -2.61
CA ASP A 88 -0.39 23.75 -2.35
C ASP A 88 -1.85 23.43 -2.65
N ALA A 89 -2.11 22.82 -3.82
CA ALA A 89 -3.46 22.40 -4.21
C ALA A 89 -4.05 21.36 -3.24
N ALA A 90 -3.23 20.42 -2.75
CA ALA A 90 -3.67 19.44 -1.76
C ALA A 90 -4.07 20.10 -0.44
N LYS A 91 -3.26 21.06 0.03
CA LYS A 91 -3.55 21.83 1.24
C LYS A 91 -4.82 22.65 1.08
N GLU A 92 -4.96 23.41 0.00
CA GLU A 92 -6.16 24.21 -0.30
C GLU A 92 -7.43 23.37 -0.43
N ALA A 93 -7.30 22.15 -0.96
CA ALA A 93 -8.40 21.21 -1.08
C ALA A 93 -8.83 20.58 0.25
N GLY A 94 -8.01 20.66 1.30
CA GLY A 94 -8.27 20.02 2.60
C GLY A 94 -7.87 18.56 2.65
N ILE A 95 -6.89 18.13 1.84
CA ILE A 95 -6.30 16.78 1.92
C ILE A 95 -5.62 16.62 3.28
N SER A 96 -5.91 15.51 3.98
CA SER A 96 -5.45 15.31 5.36
C SER A 96 -3.93 15.22 5.47
N ALA A 97 -3.26 14.47 4.59
CA ALA A 97 -1.80 14.37 4.59
C ALA A 97 -1.24 14.04 3.20
N VAL A 98 0.06 14.28 3.01
CA VAL A 98 0.84 13.87 1.86
C VAL A 98 1.74 12.69 2.23
N ILE A 99 1.70 11.61 1.46
CA ILE A 99 2.62 10.47 1.61
C ILE A 99 3.86 10.74 0.78
N ALA A 100 5.00 11.01 1.44
CA ALA A 100 6.25 11.46 0.84
C ALA A 100 7.39 10.45 0.99
N ALA A 101 8.30 10.44 0.02
CA ALA A 101 9.56 9.68 0.06
C ALA A 101 10.79 10.59 -0.17
N ASP A 102 10.61 11.71 -0.81
CA ASP A 102 11.67 12.66 -1.11
C ASP A 102 11.73 13.76 -0.04
N VAL A 103 12.95 14.13 0.37
CA VAL A 103 13.17 15.17 1.40
C VAL A 103 12.66 16.54 0.94
N ALA A 104 12.74 16.85 -0.37
CA ALA A 104 12.22 18.11 -0.90
C ALA A 104 10.70 18.24 -0.70
N VAL A 105 9.96 17.13 -0.89
CA VAL A 105 8.51 17.09 -0.61
C VAL A 105 8.24 17.28 0.87
N MET A 106 8.96 16.55 1.75
CA MET A 106 8.78 16.64 3.20
C MET A 106 9.06 18.06 3.71
N ALA A 107 10.18 18.65 3.27
CA ALA A 107 10.57 20.00 3.68
C ALA A 107 9.53 21.04 3.27
N TYR A 108 9.05 20.96 2.02
CA TYR A 108 8.04 21.91 1.54
C TYR A 108 6.68 21.72 2.23
N CYS A 109 6.26 20.48 2.46
CA CYS A 109 5.04 20.21 3.23
C CYS A 109 5.13 20.83 4.64
N CYS A 110 6.26 20.68 5.33
CA CYS A 110 6.48 21.31 6.63
C CYS A 110 6.46 22.83 6.54
N GLU A 111 7.10 23.44 5.51
CA GLU A 111 7.11 24.89 5.28
C GLU A 111 5.69 25.46 5.16
N VAL A 112 4.83 24.79 4.40
CA VAL A 112 3.45 25.24 4.20
C VAL A 112 2.47 24.72 5.25
N GLY A 113 2.91 23.86 6.19
CA GLY A 113 2.06 23.30 7.24
C GLY A 113 1.08 22.23 6.72
N GLN A 114 1.49 21.42 5.73
CA GLN A 114 0.79 20.24 5.27
C GLN A 114 1.31 19.01 6.02
N GLU A 115 0.41 18.19 6.59
CA GLU A 115 0.81 16.96 7.29
C GLU A 115 1.49 15.98 6.34
N VAL A 116 2.53 15.29 6.84
CA VAL A 116 3.31 14.29 6.08
C VAL A 116 3.21 12.93 6.74
N HIS A 117 2.97 11.90 5.91
CA HIS A 117 3.22 10.52 6.23
C HIS A 117 4.43 10.02 5.44
N LEU A 118 5.29 9.26 6.07
CA LEU A 118 6.49 8.73 5.38
C LEU A 118 6.14 7.51 4.56
N SER A 119 6.71 7.44 3.37
CA SER A 119 6.49 6.32 2.47
C SER A 119 7.45 5.16 2.73
N THR A 120 7.03 3.94 2.38
CA THR A 120 7.85 2.72 2.48
C THR A 120 9.16 2.80 1.69
N GLN A 121 9.28 3.67 0.67
CA GLN A 121 10.50 3.87 -0.11
C GLN A 121 11.68 4.41 0.71
N LEU A 122 11.42 4.98 1.89
CA LEU A 122 12.48 5.39 2.83
C LEU A 122 13.15 4.20 3.51
N ASN A 123 12.51 3.03 3.49
CA ASN A 123 13.04 1.78 4.07
C ASN A 123 13.48 1.93 5.53
N ILE A 124 12.64 2.60 6.34
CA ILE A 124 12.91 2.81 7.76
C ILE A 124 12.86 1.46 8.48
N SER A 125 13.99 1.05 9.03
CA SER A 125 14.19 -0.29 9.59
C SER A 125 14.77 -0.30 11.00
N ASN A 126 14.94 0.87 11.63
CA ASN A 126 15.45 0.99 12.98
C ASN A 126 14.97 2.29 13.64
N ALA A 127 15.06 2.33 14.97
CA ALA A 127 14.59 3.48 15.77
C ALA A 127 15.40 4.77 15.50
N GLY A 128 16.69 4.65 15.16
CA GLY A 128 17.53 5.82 14.84
C GLY A 128 17.05 6.55 13.57
N ALA A 129 16.76 5.77 12.51
CA ALA A 129 16.20 6.32 11.28
C ALA A 129 14.79 6.90 11.53
N LEU A 130 13.93 6.18 12.28
CA LEU A 130 12.61 6.67 12.66
C LEU A 130 12.71 8.01 13.41
N LYS A 131 13.58 8.12 14.40
CA LYS A 131 13.80 9.35 15.18
C LYS A 131 14.27 10.52 14.31
N PHE A 132 15.11 10.25 13.31
CA PHE A 132 15.51 11.27 12.35
C PHE A 132 14.32 11.79 11.56
N TYR A 133 13.49 10.91 11.04
CA TYR A 133 12.35 11.27 10.20
C TYR A 133 11.11 11.75 10.97
N ALA A 134 11.01 11.48 12.26
CA ALA A 134 9.93 11.96 13.13
C ALA A 134 9.79 13.49 13.14
N ARG A 135 10.85 14.22 12.79
CA ARG A 135 10.79 15.68 12.62
C ARG A 135 9.89 16.16 11.49
N PHE A 136 9.56 15.28 10.55
CA PHE A 136 8.76 15.62 9.36
C PHE A 136 7.35 15.02 9.40
N ALA A 137 7.12 13.96 10.19
CA ALA A 137 5.91 13.18 10.05
C ALA A 137 5.44 12.53 11.36
N ASP A 138 4.14 12.41 11.51
CA ASP A 138 3.48 11.75 12.64
C ASP A 138 3.20 10.27 12.39
N VAL A 139 3.24 9.82 11.13
CA VAL A 139 3.07 8.43 10.73
C VAL A 139 4.26 7.96 9.89
N VAL A 140 4.84 6.83 10.30
CA VAL A 140 6.04 6.26 9.68
C VAL A 140 5.78 4.86 9.19
N VAL A 141 5.94 4.65 7.87
CA VAL A 141 5.87 3.31 7.27
C VAL A 141 7.20 2.59 7.46
N LEU A 142 7.19 1.47 8.16
CA LEU A 142 8.39 0.65 8.33
C LEU A 142 8.67 -0.20 7.09
N ALA A 143 9.95 -0.59 6.93
CA ALA A 143 10.39 -1.49 5.89
C ALA A 143 9.66 -2.85 5.98
N ARG A 144 9.31 -3.43 4.83
CA ARG A 144 8.56 -4.68 4.75
C ARG A 144 9.39 -5.93 5.05
N GLU A 145 10.70 -5.78 5.11
CA GLU A 145 11.67 -6.81 5.42
C GLU A 145 11.83 -7.08 6.93
N LEU A 146 11.25 -6.21 7.78
CA LEU A 146 11.28 -6.37 9.23
C LEU A 146 10.35 -7.49 9.71
N ASN A 147 10.80 -8.25 10.71
CA ASN A 147 9.91 -9.12 11.46
C ASN A 147 9.26 -8.37 12.64
N LEU A 148 8.17 -8.91 13.18
CA LEU A 148 7.39 -8.25 14.23
C LEU A 148 8.17 -8.04 15.53
N LYS A 149 9.20 -8.85 15.83
CA LYS A 149 10.09 -8.62 16.98
C LYS A 149 10.90 -7.34 16.81
N GLN A 150 11.40 -7.08 15.58
CA GLN A 150 12.12 -5.84 15.27
C GLN A 150 11.17 -4.63 15.32
N VAL A 151 9.95 -4.78 14.82
CA VAL A 151 8.90 -3.75 14.90
C VAL A 151 8.60 -3.41 16.37
N ARG A 152 8.47 -4.42 17.24
CA ARG A 152 8.24 -4.22 18.67
C ARG A 152 9.37 -3.42 19.33
N VAL A 153 10.63 -3.70 19.01
CA VAL A 153 11.76 -2.92 19.53
C VAL A 153 11.67 -1.45 19.14
N ILE A 154 11.27 -1.17 17.89
CA ILE A 154 11.07 0.22 17.43
C ILE A 154 9.93 0.87 18.21
N TYR A 155 8.80 0.18 18.36
CA TYR A 155 7.65 0.68 19.13
C TYR A 155 8.00 0.97 20.58
N ASP A 156 8.69 0.04 21.27
CA ASP A 156 9.12 0.22 22.65
C ASP A 156 10.07 1.42 22.80
N THR A 157 10.91 1.66 21.77
CA THR A 157 11.79 2.83 21.74
C THR A 157 11.00 4.12 21.58
N ILE A 158 9.97 4.15 20.72
CA ILE A 158 9.06 5.31 20.59
C ILE A 158 8.44 5.65 21.95
N GLN A 159 7.93 4.64 22.66
CA GLN A 159 7.30 4.82 23.97
C GLN A 159 8.30 5.29 25.03
N LYS A 160 9.46 4.66 25.10
CA LYS A 160 10.50 4.95 26.09
C LYS A 160 11.11 6.33 25.92
N GLU A 161 11.44 6.69 24.69
CA GLU A 161 12.10 7.96 24.38
C GLU A 161 11.13 9.08 24.06
N GLN A 162 9.81 8.81 24.09
CA GLN A 162 8.75 9.76 23.78
C GLN A 162 8.96 10.44 22.43
N ILE A 163 9.25 9.63 21.39
CA ILE A 163 9.51 10.15 20.05
C ILE A 163 8.20 10.65 19.45
N LYS A 164 8.12 11.97 19.25
CA LYS A 164 6.94 12.68 18.75
C LYS A 164 7.16 13.19 17.35
N GLY A 165 6.07 13.26 16.60
CA GLY A 165 6.00 13.94 15.31
C GLY A 165 5.71 15.45 15.44
N PRO A 166 5.52 16.15 14.32
CA PRO A 166 5.26 17.59 14.28
C PRO A 166 4.02 18.02 15.06
N ASN A 167 2.99 17.17 15.15
CA ASN A 167 1.75 17.44 15.89
C ASN A 167 1.90 17.30 17.41
N GLY A 168 3.09 16.95 17.91
CA GLY A 168 3.36 16.76 19.34
C GLY A 168 2.89 15.43 19.93
N GLU A 169 2.27 14.57 19.12
CA GLU A 169 1.85 13.22 19.49
C GLU A 169 2.95 12.19 19.20
N LEU A 170 2.90 11.04 19.86
CA LEU A 170 3.82 9.94 19.58
C LEU A 170 3.68 9.46 18.14
N VAL A 171 4.81 9.24 17.48
CA VAL A 171 4.84 8.70 16.10
C VAL A 171 4.12 7.36 16.04
N ARG A 172 3.22 7.23 15.07
CA ARG A 172 2.47 6.00 14.80
C ARG A 172 3.19 5.15 13.76
N ILE A 173 3.22 3.84 14.01
CA ILE A 173 3.78 2.87 13.08
C ILE A 173 2.71 2.45 12.07
N GLU A 174 3.02 2.60 10.79
CA GLU A 174 2.27 2.06 9.66
C GLU A 174 3.00 0.85 9.07
N MET A 175 2.25 -0.21 8.78
CA MET A 175 2.75 -1.37 8.03
C MET A 175 1.73 -1.84 6.99
N PHE A 176 2.23 -2.41 5.90
CA PHE A 176 1.35 -3.13 4.98
C PHE A 176 0.78 -4.37 5.65
N CYS A 177 -0.53 -4.59 5.48
CA CYS A 177 -1.20 -5.78 6.01
C CYS A 177 -1.69 -6.72 4.90
N HIS A 178 -1.91 -6.23 3.68
CA HIS A 178 -2.43 -7.05 2.58
C HIS A 178 -1.97 -6.54 1.21
N GLY A 179 -1.85 -7.47 0.27
CA GLY A 179 -1.69 -7.20 -1.16
C GLY A 179 -0.28 -7.36 -1.70
N ALA A 180 -0.03 -6.83 -2.88
CA ALA A 180 1.17 -7.11 -3.65
C ALA A 180 2.48 -6.75 -2.93
N LEU A 181 3.41 -7.71 -2.85
CA LEU A 181 4.79 -7.48 -2.45
C LEU A 181 5.67 -7.18 -3.67
N CYS A 182 6.66 -6.33 -3.47
CA CYS A 182 7.72 -6.09 -4.44
C CYS A 182 8.83 -7.13 -4.26
N MET A 183 9.42 -7.59 -5.36
CA MET A 183 10.59 -8.43 -5.34
C MET A 183 11.83 -7.70 -4.77
N ALA A 184 11.92 -6.40 -5.05
CA ALA A 184 13.02 -5.56 -4.59
C ALA A 184 12.65 -4.81 -3.31
N VAL A 185 13.66 -4.37 -2.58
CA VAL A 185 13.54 -3.33 -1.54
C VAL A 185 12.80 -2.12 -2.12
N SER A 186 11.86 -1.58 -1.36
CA SER A 186 10.94 -0.54 -1.86
C SER A 186 11.68 0.66 -2.45
N GLY A 187 11.32 1.02 -3.69
CA GLY A 187 11.93 2.14 -4.42
C GLY A 187 13.34 1.88 -4.97
N LYS A 188 13.93 0.70 -4.80
CA LYS A 188 15.31 0.38 -5.20
C LYS A 188 15.42 -0.57 -6.40
N CYS A 189 14.35 -0.76 -7.17
CA CYS A 189 14.33 -1.68 -8.30
C CYS A 189 14.83 -1.03 -9.58
N TYR A 190 15.79 -1.67 -10.25
CA TYR A 190 16.34 -1.26 -11.54
C TYR A 190 15.76 -2.03 -12.74
N LEU A 191 14.97 -3.09 -12.54
CA LEU A 191 14.52 -3.95 -13.64
C LEU A 191 13.85 -3.19 -14.77
N SER A 192 12.86 -2.35 -14.45
CA SER A 192 12.13 -1.58 -15.47
C SER A 192 13.01 -0.51 -16.13
N LEU A 193 13.95 0.08 -15.39
CA LEU A 193 14.87 1.05 -15.95
C LEU A 193 15.84 0.38 -16.91
N HIS A 194 16.41 -0.76 -16.52
CA HIS A 194 17.37 -1.50 -17.34
C HIS A 194 16.74 -2.03 -18.64
N GLU A 195 15.58 -2.67 -18.54
CA GLU A 195 14.93 -3.34 -19.68
C GLU A 195 14.19 -2.38 -20.62
N MET A 196 13.63 -1.29 -20.10
CA MET A 196 12.65 -0.47 -20.81
C MET A 196 12.88 1.04 -20.68
N ASN A 197 14.01 1.46 -20.12
CA ASN A 197 14.29 2.87 -19.81
C ASN A 197 13.13 3.55 -19.03
N ALA A 198 12.51 2.80 -18.12
CA ALA A 198 11.35 3.24 -17.34
C ALA A 198 11.61 3.10 -15.85
N SER A 199 11.95 4.20 -15.18
CA SER A 199 12.35 4.19 -13.77
C SER A 199 11.17 3.90 -12.83
N ALA A 200 11.27 2.79 -12.10
CA ALA A 200 10.23 2.38 -11.15
C ALA A 200 10.05 3.40 -10.00
N ASN A 201 11.15 4.01 -9.50
CA ASN A 201 11.08 5.01 -8.44
C ASN A 201 10.60 6.40 -8.91
N ARG A 202 10.38 6.53 -10.23
CA ARG A 202 9.75 7.67 -10.89
C ARG A 202 8.32 7.37 -11.35
N GLY A 203 7.69 6.32 -10.83
CA GLY A 203 6.31 5.93 -11.13
C GLY A 203 6.13 5.06 -12.38
N ALA A 204 7.22 4.64 -13.05
CA ALA A 204 7.19 3.89 -14.30
C ALA A 204 7.58 2.41 -14.13
N CYS A 205 7.03 1.74 -13.09
CA CYS A 205 7.24 0.31 -12.91
C CYS A 205 6.46 -0.51 -13.95
N MET A 206 7.18 -1.20 -14.84
CA MET A 206 6.62 -2.05 -15.91
C MET A 206 6.35 -3.49 -15.47
N GLN A 207 6.50 -3.79 -14.18
CA GLN A 207 6.27 -5.11 -13.57
C GLN A 207 7.04 -6.26 -14.25
N ILE A 208 8.27 -6.01 -14.68
CA ILE A 208 9.15 -7.00 -15.33
C ILE A 208 9.28 -8.28 -14.49
N CYS A 209 9.37 -8.15 -13.16
CA CYS A 209 9.43 -9.28 -12.24
C CYS A 209 8.19 -10.20 -12.25
N ARG A 210 7.10 -9.83 -12.90
CA ARG A 210 5.86 -10.62 -13.00
C ARG A 210 5.79 -11.48 -14.26
N ARG A 211 6.79 -11.41 -15.13
CA ARG A 211 6.91 -12.25 -16.34
C ARG A 211 7.44 -13.64 -15.99
N ALA A 212 7.20 -14.59 -16.88
CA ALA A 212 7.85 -15.89 -16.84
C ALA A 212 9.29 -15.78 -17.36
N TYR A 213 10.21 -16.53 -16.78
CA TYR A 213 11.63 -16.56 -17.15
C TYR A 213 12.13 -17.99 -17.25
N ASP A 214 13.01 -18.23 -18.22
CA ASP A 214 13.88 -19.38 -18.25
C ASP A 214 15.27 -18.96 -17.77
N VAL A 215 15.78 -19.62 -16.73
CA VAL A 215 17.07 -19.27 -16.12
C VAL A 215 18.05 -20.42 -16.30
N LYS A 216 19.19 -20.14 -16.93
CA LYS A 216 20.30 -21.08 -17.09
C LYS A 216 21.57 -20.48 -16.50
N ASP A 217 22.18 -21.18 -15.56
CA ASP A 217 23.55 -20.90 -15.14
C ASP A 217 24.52 -21.35 -16.25
N LYS A 218 25.41 -20.47 -16.68
CA LYS A 218 26.40 -20.77 -17.72
C LYS A 218 27.77 -21.12 -17.18
N GLU A 219 28.00 -20.92 -15.88
CA GLU A 219 29.31 -21.07 -15.25
C GLU A 219 29.42 -22.35 -14.44
N SER A 220 28.31 -22.99 -14.10
CA SER A 220 28.27 -24.28 -13.44
C SER A 220 27.48 -25.29 -14.29
N ASP A 221 27.90 -26.57 -14.28
CA ASP A 221 27.15 -27.67 -14.85
C ASP A 221 25.92 -28.05 -13.99
N ILE A 222 25.62 -27.26 -12.97
CA ILE A 222 24.45 -27.44 -12.12
C ILE A 222 23.25 -26.81 -12.82
N GLU A 223 22.39 -27.62 -13.41
CA GLU A 223 21.05 -27.23 -13.80
C GLU A 223 20.24 -27.02 -12.51
N LEU A 224 19.94 -25.77 -12.19
CA LEU A 224 18.92 -25.46 -11.19
C LEU A 224 17.58 -25.80 -11.84
N GLU A 225 16.98 -26.90 -11.41
CA GLU A 225 15.62 -27.22 -11.76
C GLU A 225 14.70 -26.16 -11.13
N VAL A 226 14.35 -25.15 -11.93
CA VAL A 226 13.44 -24.10 -11.51
C VAL A 226 12.03 -24.58 -11.81
N ASP A 227 11.38 -25.22 -10.85
CA ASP A 227 9.99 -25.70 -10.93
C ASP A 227 8.98 -24.60 -11.25
N ASN A 228 9.37 -23.34 -11.14
CA ASN A 228 8.49 -22.19 -11.25
C ASN A 228 9.05 -21.13 -12.19
N LYS A 229 8.36 -20.88 -13.31
CA LYS A 229 8.72 -19.82 -14.28
C LYS A 229 8.67 -18.41 -13.68
N TYR A 230 7.97 -18.19 -12.56
CA TYR A 230 7.77 -16.89 -11.95
C TYR A 230 8.73 -16.60 -10.79
N ILE A 231 9.98 -16.91 -10.99
CA ILE A 231 11.06 -16.85 -9.98
C ILE A 231 11.28 -15.49 -9.32
N MET A 232 10.78 -14.41 -9.91
CA MET A 232 10.85 -13.04 -9.37
C MET A 232 9.49 -12.47 -9.00
N SER A 233 8.41 -13.27 -9.02
CA SER A 233 7.05 -12.82 -8.75
C SER A 233 6.60 -13.28 -7.36
N PRO A 234 6.82 -12.48 -6.28
CA PRO A 234 6.39 -12.89 -4.95
C PRO A 234 4.87 -13.01 -4.88
N LYS A 235 4.39 -13.95 -4.06
CA LYS A 235 3.01 -14.04 -3.63
C LYS A 235 2.58 -12.74 -2.92
N ASP A 236 1.28 -12.54 -2.81
CA ASP A 236 0.75 -11.37 -2.13
C ASP A 236 0.80 -11.54 -0.61
N LEU A 237 1.12 -10.46 0.10
CA LEU A 237 1.12 -10.42 1.57
C LEU A 237 -0.30 -10.63 2.10
N LYS A 238 -0.44 -11.46 3.13
CA LYS A 238 -1.67 -11.63 3.89
C LYS A 238 -1.35 -11.82 5.35
N THR A 239 -1.79 -10.91 6.21
CA THR A 239 -1.49 -10.91 7.65
C THR A 239 -2.68 -11.21 8.53
N ILE A 240 -3.84 -11.52 7.95
CA ILE A 240 -5.11 -11.67 8.66
C ILE A 240 -5.02 -12.70 9.81
N HIS A 241 -4.19 -13.73 9.67
CA HIS A 241 -4.04 -14.80 10.65
C HIS A 241 -3.26 -14.40 11.91
N PHE A 242 -2.44 -13.33 11.83
CA PHE A 242 -1.59 -12.83 12.92
C PHE A 242 -1.73 -11.32 13.11
N MET A 243 -2.96 -10.80 12.90
CA MET A 243 -3.27 -9.39 13.16
C MET A 243 -3.08 -9.00 14.62
N ASP A 244 -3.36 -9.90 15.54
CA ASP A 244 -3.08 -9.78 16.96
C ASP A 244 -1.60 -9.50 17.23
N GLU A 245 -0.70 -10.30 16.64
CA GLU A 245 0.75 -10.10 16.77
C GLU A 245 1.21 -8.73 16.20
N MET A 246 0.62 -8.29 15.09
CA MET A 246 0.91 -6.97 14.53
C MET A 246 0.46 -5.84 15.47
N ILE A 247 -0.73 -5.95 16.04
CA ILE A 247 -1.28 -5.00 17.01
C ILE A 247 -0.38 -4.93 18.25
N GLU A 248 0.01 -6.09 18.78
CA GLU A 248 0.89 -6.22 19.93
C GLU A 248 2.31 -5.72 19.66
N ALA A 249 2.81 -5.88 18.42
CA ALA A 249 4.08 -5.29 17.99
C ALA A 249 4.06 -3.75 17.92
N GLY A 250 2.89 -3.12 18.04
CA GLY A 250 2.75 -1.67 18.08
C GLY A 250 2.29 -1.04 16.78
N VAL A 251 1.87 -1.82 15.78
CA VAL A 251 1.30 -1.30 14.55
C VAL A 251 -0.05 -0.63 14.85
N ARG A 252 -0.25 0.58 14.30
CA ARG A 252 -1.48 1.36 14.51
C ARG A 252 -2.17 1.73 13.19
N VAL A 253 -1.43 1.76 12.08
CA VAL A 253 -1.98 2.03 10.75
C VAL A 253 -1.71 0.82 9.85
N PHE A 254 -2.79 0.19 9.38
CA PHE A 254 -2.77 -1.02 8.57
C PHE A 254 -3.06 -0.66 7.12
N LYS A 255 -2.03 -0.70 6.28
CA LYS A 255 -2.13 -0.30 4.89
C LYS A 255 -2.40 -1.49 3.98
N ILE A 256 -3.41 -1.34 3.13
CA ILE A 256 -3.74 -2.30 2.08
C ILE A 256 -3.09 -1.84 0.77
N GLU A 257 -2.27 -2.69 0.12
CA GLU A 257 -1.77 -2.41 -1.23
C GLU A 257 -2.79 -2.82 -2.28
N GLY A 258 -3.04 -1.95 -3.27
CA GLY A 258 -3.99 -2.31 -4.33
C GLY A 258 -4.62 -1.16 -5.09
N ARG A 259 -3.97 0.00 -5.30
CA ARG A 259 -4.56 1.14 -6.04
C ARG A 259 -5.04 0.80 -7.45
N ALA A 260 -4.45 -0.22 -8.10
CA ALA A 260 -4.88 -0.71 -9.41
C ALA A 260 -5.92 -1.84 -9.33
N ARG A 261 -6.52 -2.09 -8.14
CA ARG A 261 -7.53 -3.13 -7.95
C ARG A 261 -8.94 -2.57 -8.05
N GLY A 262 -9.88 -3.44 -8.43
CA GLY A 262 -11.29 -3.07 -8.52
C GLY A 262 -11.96 -2.84 -7.16
N PRO A 263 -13.15 -2.25 -7.17
CA PRO A 263 -13.89 -1.92 -5.94
C PRO A 263 -14.22 -3.13 -5.08
N GLU A 264 -14.45 -4.29 -5.67
CA GLU A 264 -14.72 -5.55 -4.96
C GLU A 264 -13.53 -5.98 -4.09
N TYR A 265 -12.30 -5.81 -4.60
CA TYR A 265 -11.08 -6.08 -3.83
C TYR A 265 -10.99 -5.14 -2.63
N VAL A 266 -11.16 -3.84 -2.87
CA VAL A 266 -11.06 -2.82 -1.82
C VAL A 266 -12.08 -3.11 -0.72
N ARG A 267 -13.34 -3.35 -1.09
CA ARG A 267 -14.41 -3.65 -0.14
C ARG A 267 -14.11 -4.89 0.70
N THR A 268 -13.86 -6.02 0.04
CA THR A 268 -13.65 -7.30 0.73
C THR A 268 -12.46 -7.26 1.68
N VAL A 269 -11.33 -6.67 1.24
CA VAL A 269 -10.13 -6.61 2.06
C VAL A 269 -10.35 -5.68 3.27
N VAL A 270 -10.90 -4.48 3.07
CA VAL A 270 -11.17 -3.53 4.15
C VAL A 270 -12.11 -4.15 5.20
N GLU A 271 -13.23 -4.75 4.78
CA GLU A 271 -14.18 -5.41 5.67
C GLU A 271 -13.50 -6.49 6.52
N CYS A 272 -12.74 -7.41 5.90
CA CYS A 272 -12.05 -8.48 6.63
C CYS A 272 -11.08 -7.96 7.69
N TYR A 273 -10.25 -6.97 7.35
CA TYR A 273 -9.28 -6.41 8.29
C TYR A 273 -9.95 -5.55 9.38
N LYS A 274 -11.03 -4.84 9.07
CA LYS A 274 -11.81 -4.11 10.08
C LYS A 274 -12.46 -5.07 11.08
N GLU A 275 -13.09 -6.13 10.59
CA GLU A 275 -13.66 -7.19 11.42
C GLU A 275 -12.60 -7.88 12.28
N ALA A 276 -11.40 -8.11 11.75
CA ALA A 276 -10.30 -8.72 12.50
C ALA A 276 -9.83 -7.85 13.67
N ILE A 277 -9.69 -6.52 13.47
CA ILE A 277 -9.34 -5.59 14.56
C ILE A 277 -10.45 -5.55 15.61
N CYS A 278 -11.72 -5.43 15.20
CA CYS A 278 -12.85 -5.46 16.14
C CYS A 278 -12.86 -6.76 16.94
N SER A 279 -12.68 -7.90 16.28
CA SER A 279 -12.64 -9.21 16.91
C SER A 279 -11.51 -9.37 17.92
N TYR A 280 -10.33 -8.81 17.61
CA TYR A 280 -9.21 -8.75 18.57
C TYR A 280 -9.57 -7.94 19.82
N LEU A 281 -10.15 -6.76 19.65
CA LEU A 281 -10.53 -5.88 20.76
C LEU A 281 -11.62 -6.49 21.65
N GLU A 282 -12.52 -7.25 21.05
CA GLU A 282 -13.60 -7.98 21.74
C GLU A 282 -13.13 -9.29 22.38
N GLY A 283 -11.92 -9.76 22.09
CA GLY A 283 -11.40 -11.05 22.56
C GLY A 283 -12.04 -12.26 21.84
N THR A 284 -12.56 -12.04 20.62
CA THR A 284 -13.22 -13.05 19.79
C THR A 284 -12.45 -13.40 18.51
N PHE A 285 -11.14 -13.20 18.49
CA PHE A 285 -10.25 -13.47 17.37
C PHE A 285 -9.92 -14.97 17.30
N THR A 286 -10.86 -15.78 16.79
CA THR A 286 -10.80 -17.25 16.78
C THR A 286 -10.33 -17.80 15.43
N GLU A 287 -9.92 -19.09 15.40
CA GLU A 287 -9.49 -19.76 14.17
C GLU A 287 -10.62 -19.89 13.15
N GLU A 288 -11.86 -20.08 13.61
CA GLU A 288 -13.03 -20.14 12.72
C GLU A 288 -13.24 -18.80 11.98
N LYS A 289 -13.08 -17.68 12.67
CA LYS A 289 -13.16 -16.35 12.05
C LYS A 289 -12.00 -16.12 11.07
N LYS A 290 -10.78 -16.52 11.45
CA LYS A 290 -9.60 -16.44 10.56
C LYS A 290 -9.83 -17.22 9.27
N GLN A 291 -10.39 -18.42 9.35
CA GLN A 291 -10.75 -19.22 8.17
C GLN A 291 -11.84 -18.56 7.33
N ALA A 292 -12.88 -18.01 7.95
CA ALA A 292 -13.93 -17.31 7.24
C ALA A 292 -13.40 -16.09 6.46
N TRP A 293 -12.52 -15.29 7.07
CA TRP A 293 -11.87 -14.18 6.37
C TRP A 293 -10.94 -14.68 5.27
N ASP A 294 -10.23 -15.78 5.50
CA ASP A 294 -9.35 -16.38 4.49
C ASP A 294 -10.11 -16.78 3.22
N GLU A 295 -11.27 -17.43 3.38
CA GLU A 295 -12.12 -17.79 2.24
C GLU A 295 -12.63 -16.54 1.49
N ARG A 296 -13.05 -15.49 2.22
CA ARG A 296 -13.46 -14.22 1.59
C ARG A 296 -12.30 -13.56 0.83
N LEU A 297 -11.10 -13.52 1.40
CA LEU A 297 -9.91 -12.94 0.75
C LEU A 297 -9.46 -13.70 -0.49
N LYS A 298 -9.74 -15.02 -0.58
CA LYS A 298 -9.47 -15.83 -1.78
C LYS A 298 -10.39 -15.50 -2.94
N THR A 299 -11.58 -14.95 -2.70
CA THR A 299 -12.54 -14.62 -3.77
C THR A 299 -12.07 -13.47 -4.66
N VAL A 300 -11.27 -12.56 -4.11
CA VAL A 300 -10.78 -11.38 -4.82
C VAL A 300 -9.37 -11.57 -5.34
N PHE A 301 -8.91 -10.63 -6.19
CA PHE A 301 -7.59 -10.71 -6.81
C PHE A 301 -6.46 -10.99 -5.81
N ASN A 302 -5.72 -12.06 -6.04
CA ASN A 302 -4.48 -12.38 -5.33
C ASN A 302 -3.55 -13.20 -6.25
N ARG A 303 -2.28 -13.37 -5.84
CA ARG A 303 -1.26 -14.19 -6.53
C ARG A 303 -0.79 -15.35 -5.65
N GLY A 304 -1.73 -15.97 -4.91
CA GLY A 304 -1.40 -16.78 -3.77
C GLY A 304 -0.95 -15.90 -2.60
N PHE A 305 -1.00 -16.45 -1.39
CA PHE A 305 -0.71 -15.69 -0.18
C PHE A 305 0.48 -16.23 0.58
N TRP A 306 1.20 -15.33 1.27
CA TRP A 306 2.20 -15.66 2.27
C TRP A 306 2.32 -14.56 3.33
N ASN A 307 3.08 -14.82 4.40
CA ASN A 307 3.17 -13.92 5.56
C ASN A 307 4.19 -12.79 5.39
N GLY A 308 4.84 -12.70 4.23
CA GLY A 308 6.00 -11.82 4.09
C GLY A 308 7.14 -12.27 5.02
N TYR A 309 7.94 -11.31 5.47
CA TYR A 309 9.03 -11.55 6.41
C TYR A 309 8.62 -11.34 7.87
N TYR A 310 7.36 -11.02 8.14
CA TYR A 310 6.88 -10.54 9.43
C TYR A 310 7.00 -11.56 10.56
N LEU A 311 6.85 -12.84 10.26
CA LEU A 311 7.03 -13.93 11.23
C LEU A 311 8.46 -14.50 11.26
N GLY A 312 9.43 -13.83 10.58
CA GLY A 312 10.84 -14.22 10.59
C GLY A 312 11.24 -15.24 9.51
N GLN A 313 10.44 -15.39 8.45
CA GLN A 313 10.81 -16.18 7.28
C GLN A 313 12.10 -15.65 6.65
N ARG A 314 12.96 -16.57 6.20
CA ARG A 314 14.24 -16.25 5.55
C ARG A 314 14.18 -16.30 4.04
N LEU A 315 13.25 -17.09 3.48
CA LEU A 315 13.07 -17.26 2.04
C LEU A 315 11.70 -16.71 1.63
N GLY A 316 11.67 -16.05 0.48
CA GLY A 316 10.43 -15.57 -0.13
C GLY A 316 9.62 -16.71 -0.76
N GLU A 317 8.32 -16.50 -0.89
CA GLU A 317 7.44 -17.38 -1.62
C GLU A 317 7.00 -16.75 -2.95
N TRP A 318 7.02 -17.54 -4.02
CA TRP A 318 6.76 -17.07 -5.38
C TRP A 318 5.39 -17.51 -5.87
N SER A 319 4.76 -16.67 -6.70
CA SER A 319 3.51 -17.03 -7.36
C SER A 319 3.73 -18.16 -8.37
N LYS A 320 2.74 -19.05 -8.53
CA LYS A 320 2.81 -20.16 -9.47
C LYS A 320 2.31 -19.80 -10.86
N ASN A 321 1.47 -18.76 -10.96
CA ASN A 321 0.76 -18.38 -12.18
C ASN A 321 0.97 -16.90 -12.51
N TYR A 322 0.75 -16.56 -13.79
CA TYR A 322 0.59 -15.19 -14.22
C TYR A 322 -0.83 -14.70 -13.87
N GLY A 323 -0.94 -13.53 -13.24
CA GLY A 323 -2.24 -12.94 -12.98
C GLY A 323 -2.85 -13.32 -11.64
N SER A 324 -4.18 -13.51 -11.61
CA SER A 324 -4.96 -13.76 -10.40
C SER A 324 -5.20 -15.23 -10.14
N GLU A 325 -5.09 -15.61 -8.88
CA GLU A 325 -5.53 -16.92 -8.34
C GLU A 325 -6.88 -16.81 -7.61
N ALA A 326 -7.65 -15.72 -7.83
CA ALA A 326 -8.96 -15.55 -7.23
C ALA A 326 -9.89 -16.71 -7.58
N THR A 327 -10.67 -17.19 -6.59
CA THR A 327 -11.65 -18.27 -6.77
C THR A 327 -12.88 -17.79 -7.54
N GLU A 328 -13.20 -16.50 -7.46
CA GLU A 328 -14.26 -15.89 -8.25
C GLU A 328 -13.68 -15.16 -9.47
N ARG A 329 -14.33 -15.33 -10.62
CA ARG A 329 -13.92 -14.69 -11.88
C ARG A 329 -15.04 -13.82 -12.41
N LYS A 330 -14.68 -12.60 -12.84
CA LYS A 330 -15.62 -11.75 -13.59
C LYS A 330 -15.81 -12.34 -14.98
N VAL A 331 -17.08 -12.56 -15.35
CA VAL A 331 -17.46 -12.95 -16.70
C VAL A 331 -17.83 -11.67 -17.45
N TYR A 332 -17.20 -11.49 -18.60
CA TYR A 332 -17.48 -10.35 -19.48
C TYR A 332 -18.83 -10.60 -20.18
N VAL A 333 -19.82 -9.77 -19.91
CA VAL A 333 -21.20 -9.96 -20.42
C VAL A 333 -21.49 -9.03 -21.60
N LEU A 334 -20.96 -7.80 -21.61
CA LEU A 334 -21.20 -6.81 -22.65
C LEU A 334 -20.03 -5.86 -22.84
N SER A 335 -19.74 -5.42 -24.08
CA SER A 335 -18.85 -4.30 -24.38
C SER A 335 -19.65 -3.09 -24.91
N LEU A 336 -19.05 -1.89 -24.77
CA LEU A 336 -19.61 -0.65 -25.38
C LEU A 336 -19.78 -0.77 -26.89
N ILE A 337 -18.98 -1.58 -27.57
CA ILE A 337 -19.10 -1.87 -29.02
C ILE A 337 -20.44 -2.57 -29.30
N HIS A 338 -20.90 -3.48 -28.46
CA HIS A 338 -22.17 -4.16 -28.62
C HIS A 338 -23.38 -3.27 -28.31
N ILE A 339 -23.17 -2.15 -27.61
CA ILE A 339 -24.21 -1.17 -27.29
C ILE A 339 -24.29 -0.08 -28.39
N SER A 340 -23.15 0.27 -29.00
CA SER A 340 -23.02 1.42 -29.93
C SER A 340 -23.18 1.05 -31.38
N GLU A 341 -23.11 -0.22 -31.79
CA GLU A 341 -23.42 -0.67 -33.15
C GLU A 341 -24.83 -1.26 -33.21
N PRO A 342 -25.80 -0.58 -33.78
CA PRO A 342 -27.06 -1.21 -34.17
C PRO A 342 -26.74 -2.26 -35.22
N THR A 343 -27.03 -3.53 -34.95
CA THR A 343 -26.99 -4.63 -35.88
C THR A 343 -27.73 -4.18 -37.18
N ARG A 344 -27.02 -3.88 -38.25
CA ARG A 344 -27.58 -3.84 -39.57
C ARG A 344 -28.03 -5.27 -39.87
N ARG A 345 -29.30 -5.54 -39.72
CA ARG A 345 -29.94 -6.71 -40.34
C ARG A 345 -29.90 -6.50 -41.84
N SER A 346 -29.10 -7.29 -42.54
CA SER A 346 -29.21 -7.50 -44.02
C SER A 346 -30.49 -8.25 -44.31
#